data_817658af23deebf07a335d381b76693a
#
_entry.id   817658af23deebf07a335d381b76693a
#
_cell.length_a   1.000
_cell.length_b   1.000
_cell.length_c   1.000
_cell.angle_alpha   90.00
_cell.angle_beta   90.00
_cell.angle_gamma   90.00
#
_symmetry.space_group_name_H-M   'P 1'
#
loop_
_entity.id
_entity.type
_entity.pdbx_description
1 polymer ?
#
loop_
_entity_poly.entity_id
_entity_poly.type
_entity_poly.pdbx_seq_one_letter_code
_entity_poly.pdbx_strand_id
1 'polypeptide(L)'
;MNIIDSHIHICRCINGFGNSGEMQAIGGGYASYADGTIFQMIPECLGEYDVTPEAVLKVMDEAGVFKAVMLQGNFLGPQNLYTYEAAKKYPDRLAAAATYDPFCRNVDSIRKHLF
;
A
#
# COMPACT_ATOMS: atom_id res chain seq x y z
N MET A 1 0.51 21.31 -16.50
CA MET A 1 0.72 19.89 -16.91
C MET A 1 0.24 19.00 -15.77
N ASN A 2 -0.59 18.00 -16.05
CA ASN A 2 -1.07 17.08 -15.02
C ASN A 2 -0.05 15.96 -14.85
N ILE A 3 0.59 15.88 -13.68
CA ILE A 3 1.50 14.80 -13.33
C ILE A 3 0.68 13.65 -12.74
N ILE A 4 0.89 12.45 -13.25
CA ILE A 4 0.30 11.22 -12.73
C ILE A 4 1.43 10.32 -12.23
N ASP A 5 1.41 10.00 -10.93
CA ASP A 5 2.31 9.01 -10.36
C ASP A 5 1.70 7.62 -10.56
N SER A 6 2.39 6.77 -11.31
CA SER A 6 1.90 5.43 -11.63
C SER A 6 2.23 4.37 -10.57
N HIS A 7 2.88 4.73 -9.47
CA HIS A 7 3.38 3.75 -8.50
C HIS A 7 3.48 4.31 -7.09
N ILE A 8 2.37 4.29 -6.37
CA ILE A 8 2.36 4.60 -4.94
C ILE A 8 1.84 3.41 -4.13
N HIS A 9 2.04 3.46 -2.83
CA HIS A 9 1.53 2.47 -1.89
C HIS A 9 0.80 3.14 -0.74
N ILE A 10 -0.29 2.52 -0.32
CA ILE A 10 -0.93 2.76 0.98
C ILE A 10 -1.06 1.43 1.71
N CYS A 11 -1.07 1.44 3.00
CA CYS A 11 -1.28 0.24 3.80
C CYS A 11 -1.91 0.57 5.14
N ARG A 12 -2.72 -0.36 5.63
CA ARG A 12 -3.26 -0.29 6.98
C ARG A 12 -2.25 -0.72 8.03
N CYS A 13 -1.36 -1.64 7.66
CA CYS A 13 -0.22 -2.08 8.45
C CYS A 13 0.80 -2.75 7.52
N ILE A 14 2.06 -2.81 7.95
CA ILE A 14 3.08 -3.63 7.30
C ILE A 14 2.83 -5.08 7.74
N ASN A 15 2.47 -5.93 6.81
CA ASN A 15 2.10 -7.33 7.08
C ASN A 15 2.45 -8.22 5.88
N GLY A 16 3.68 -8.14 5.43
CA GLY A 16 4.14 -8.80 4.22
C GLY A 16 5.46 -9.53 4.37
N PHE A 17 6.07 -9.83 3.24
CA PHE A 17 7.30 -10.61 3.14
C PHE A 17 8.36 -9.85 2.34
N GLY A 18 9.59 -9.93 2.81
CA GLY A 18 10.77 -9.43 2.12
C GLY A 18 11.85 -10.51 1.97
N ASN A 19 13.07 -10.09 1.67
CA ASN A 19 14.18 -11.01 1.42
C ASN A 19 14.51 -11.96 2.59
N SER A 20 14.28 -11.50 3.83
CA SER A 20 14.59 -12.28 5.05
C SER A 20 13.31 -12.84 5.69
N GLY A 21 12.23 -13.00 4.92
CA GLY A 21 10.99 -13.59 5.36
C GLY A 21 9.94 -12.58 5.79
N GLU A 22 9.15 -12.94 6.79
CA GLU A 22 8.07 -12.12 7.32
C GLU A 22 8.58 -10.82 7.93
N MET A 23 7.88 -9.74 7.66
CA MET A 23 8.13 -8.42 8.24
C MET A 23 7.03 -8.06 9.23
N GLN A 24 7.42 -7.38 10.30
CA GLN A 24 6.51 -6.88 11.32
C GLN A 24 6.79 -5.40 11.59
N ALA A 25 5.73 -4.58 11.60
CA ALA A 25 5.84 -3.19 11.99
C ALA A 25 6.15 -3.07 13.48
N ILE A 26 7.11 -2.20 13.84
CA ILE A 26 7.54 -1.97 15.22
C ILE A 26 7.34 -0.53 15.69
N GLY A 27 6.72 0.33 14.85
CA GLY A 27 6.44 1.74 15.12
C GLY A 27 7.46 2.69 14.51
N GLY A 28 7.14 3.99 14.50
CA GLY A 28 7.99 5.03 13.94
C GLY A 28 8.30 4.87 12.45
N GLY A 29 7.48 4.11 11.71
CA GLY A 29 7.75 3.77 10.32
C GLY A 29 8.75 2.64 10.11
N TYR A 30 9.22 2.00 11.18
CA TYR A 30 10.18 0.90 11.11
C TYR A 30 9.50 -0.47 11.06
N ALA A 31 10.16 -1.40 10.38
CA ALA A 31 9.82 -2.80 10.36
C ALA A 31 11.03 -3.67 10.78
N SER A 32 10.74 -4.85 11.27
CA SER A 32 11.73 -5.85 11.65
C SER A 32 11.48 -7.17 10.94
N TYR A 33 12.53 -7.84 10.53
CA TYR A 33 12.51 -9.26 10.19
C TYR A 33 12.65 -10.15 11.43
N ALA A 34 12.33 -11.41 11.29
CA ALA A 34 12.47 -12.40 12.35
C ALA A 34 13.91 -12.61 12.83
N ASP A 35 14.91 -12.31 12.00
CA ASP A 35 16.34 -12.35 12.36
C ASP A 35 16.80 -11.14 13.20
N GLY A 36 15.89 -10.20 13.50
CA GLY A 36 16.17 -8.99 14.25
C GLY A 36 16.68 -7.81 13.41
N THR A 37 16.79 -7.95 12.10
CA THR A 37 17.15 -6.83 11.21
C THR A 37 16.03 -5.80 11.21
N ILE A 38 16.37 -4.55 11.54
CA ILE A 38 15.44 -3.40 11.59
C ILE A 38 15.78 -2.43 10.45
N PHE A 39 14.75 -1.91 9.79
CA PHE A 39 14.89 -0.92 8.72
C PHE A 39 13.68 0.02 8.67
N GLN A 40 13.91 1.22 8.16
CA GLN A 40 12.82 2.18 7.94
C GLN A 40 12.06 1.78 6.66
N MET A 41 10.77 1.51 6.80
CA MET A 41 9.88 1.10 5.72
C MET A 41 8.96 2.24 5.29
N ILE A 42 8.44 3.01 6.24
CA ILE A 42 7.54 4.14 6.01
C ILE A 42 8.32 5.43 6.32
N PRO A 43 8.44 6.37 5.38
CA PRO A 43 8.98 7.70 5.67
C PRO A 43 8.19 8.39 6.78
N GLU A 44 8.87 9.13 7.65
CA GLU A 44 8.26 9.82 8.81
C GLU A 44 7.06 10.69 8.44
N CYS A 45 7.08 11.31 7.25
CA CYS A 45 5.98 12.17 6.77
C CYS A 45 4.71 11.40 6.38
N LEU A 46 4.77 10.07 6.25
CA LEU A 46 3.65 9.25 5.78
C LEU A 46 2.95 8.46 6.89
N GLY A 47 3.61 8.17 8.00
CA GLY A 47 2.99 7.47 9.13
C GLY A 47 3.95 6.61 9.94
N GLU A 48 3.44 5.99 10.99
CA GLU A 48 4.20 5.15 11.92
C GLU A 48 4.00 3.65 11.69
N TYR A 49 2.76 3.21 11.53
CA TYR A 49 2.37 1.81 11.30
C TYR A 49 1.61 1.63 10.01
N ASP A 50 0.94 2.68 9.57
CA ASP A 50 0.10 2.72 8.38
C ASP A 50 0.54 3.86 7.45
N VAL A 51 0.12 3.77 6.21
CA VAL A 51 0.18 4.85 5.23
C VAL A 51 -1.23 5.13 4.77
N THR A 52 -1.82 6.21 5.27
CA THR A 52 -3.21 6.56 4.93
C THR A 52 -3.31 7.24 3.57
N PRO A 53 -4.48 7.14 2.89
CA PRO A 53 -4.72 7.89 1.67
C PRO A 53 -4.52 9.40 1.87
N GLU A 54 -4.94 9.93 3.02
CA GLU A 54 -4.85 11.35 3.36
C GLU A 54 -3.40 11.82 3.48
N ALA A 55 -2.53 11.02 4.09
CA ALA A 55 -1.09 11.32 4.19
C ALA A 55 -0.44 11.38 2.80
N VAL A 56 -0.78 10.43 1.93
CA VAL A 56 -0.28 10.40 0.54
C VAL A 56 -0.82 11.58 -0.26
N LEU A 57 -2.11 11.89 -0.16
CA LEU A 57 -2.70 13.04 -0.86
C LEU A 57 -2.03 14.37 -0.46
N LYS A 58 -1.68 14.53 0.81
CA LYS A 58 -0.94 15.71 1.27
C LYS A 58 0.42 15.82 0.55
N VAL A 59 1.18 14.74 0.50
CA VAL A 59 2.47 14.72 -0.21
C VAL A 59 2.30 14.96 -1.71
N MET A 60 1.26 14.37 -2.32
CA MET A 60 0.93 14.63 -3.72
C MET A 60 0.63 16.12 -3.98
N ASP A 61 -0.13 16.76 -3.10
CA ASP A 61 -0.45 18.19 -3.23
C ASP A 61 0.80 19.07 -3.13
N GLU A 62 1.69 18.77 -2.17
CA GLU A 62 2.96 19.46 -2.01
C GLU A 62 3.89 19.26 -3.22
N ALA A 63 3.86 18.08 -3.85
CA ALA A 63 4.66 17.74 -5.02
C ALA A 63 4.02 18.13 -6.37
N GLY A 64 2.78 18.63 -6.36
CA GLY A 64 2.05 18.97 -7.59
C GLY A 64 1.58 17.76 -8.41
N VAL A 65 1.44 16.58 -7.74
CA VAL A 65 0.95 15.36 -8.38
C VAL A 65 -0.57 15.38 -8.42
N PHE A 66 -1.13 15.30 -9.63
CA PHE A 66 -2.58 15.38 -9.84
C PHE A 66 -3.32 14.09 -9.49
N LYS A 67 -2.81 12.96 -9.97
CA LYS A 67 -3.38 11.62 -9.70
C LYS A 67 -2.29 10.62 -9.38
N ALA A 68 -2.67 9.54 -8.70
CA ALA A 68 -1.77 8.41 -8.48
C ALA A 68 -2.46 7.06 -8.60
N VAL A 69 -1.68 6.03 -8.92
CA VAL A 69 -2.11 4.63 -8.98
C VAL A 69 -1.51 3.88 -7.79
N MET A 70 -2.39 3.39 -6.94
CA MET A 70 -2.01 2.57 -5.79
C MET A 70 -1.74 1.15 -6.25
N LEU A 71 -0.49 0.72 -6.16
CA LEU A 71 -0.07 -0.65 -6.41
C LEU A 71 0.06 -1.42 -5.10
N GLN A 72 0.10 -2.73 -5.20
CA GLN A 72 0.31 -3.61 -4.06
C GLN A 72 1.58 -4.43 -4.27
N GLY A 73 2.27 -4.69 -3.16
CA GLY A 73 3.48 -5.49 -3.14
C GLY A 73 3.47 -6.48 -1.99
N ASN A 74 4.21 -7.56 -2.13
CA ASN A 74 4.30 -8.61 -1.11
C ASN A 74 4.80 -8.08 0.23
N PHE A 75 5.62 -7.03 0.21
CA PHE A 75 6.21 -6.43 1.42
C PHE A 75 5.20 -5.72 2.33
N LEU A 76 4.08 -5.24 1.79
CA LEU A 76 2.99 -4.65 2.58
C LEU A 76 1.87 -5.65 2.88
N GLY A 77 1.86 -6.80 2.21
CA GLY A 77 0.75 -7.74 2.19
C GLY A 77 -0.42 -7.26 1.33
N PRO A 78 -1.43 -8.12 1.13
CA PRO A 78 -2.63 -7.78 0.37
C PRO A 78 -3.42 -6.64 1.03
N GLN A 79 -3.68 -5.58 0.28
CA GLN A 79 -4.39 -4.37 0.74
C GLN A 79 -5.59 -4.04 -0.17
N ASN A 80 -6.17 -5.02 -0.86
CA ASN A 80 -7.22 -4.81 -1.87
C ASN A 80 -8.40 -3.99 -1.34
N LEU A 81 -8.95 -4.37 -0.19
CA LEU A 81 -10.10 -3.66 0.38
C LEU A 81 -9.73 -2.22 0.75
N TYR A 82 -8.58 -2.04 1.35
CA TYR A 82 -8.11 -0.71 1.76
C TYR A 82 -7.87 0.23 0.58
N THR A 83 -7.22 -0.26 -0.49
CA THR A 83 -7.00 0.53 -1.71
C THR A 83 -8.30 0.77 -2.47
N TYR A 84 -9.23 -0.18 -2.49
CA TYR A 84 -10.57 0.01 -3.06
C TYR A 84 -11.35 1.12 -2.34
N GLU A 85 -11.38 1.10 -1.02
CA GLU A 85 -12.05 2.13 -0.21
C GLU A 85 -11.43 3.52 -0.46
N ALA A 86 -10.10 3.59 -0.56
CA ALA A 86 -9.39 4.83 -0.87
C ALA A 86 -9.73 5.36 -2.28
N ALA A 87 -9.72 4.50 -3.29
CA ALA A 87 -10.09 4.88 -4.66
C ALA A 87 -11.55 5.31 -4.74
N LYS A 88 -12.45 4.67 -4.01
CA LYS A 88 -13.86 5.04 -3.94
C LYS A 88 -14.08 6.39 -3.23
N LYS A 89 -13.29 6.68 -2.21
CA LYS A 89 -13.34 7.93 -1.46
C LYS A 89 -12.77 9.12 -2.24
N TYR A 90 -11.72 8.87 -3.02
CA TYR A 90 -10.98 9.89 -3.78
C TYR A 90 -10.86 9.55 -5.28
N PRO A 91 -12.01 9.38 -6.00
CA PRO A 91 -12.01 8.84 -7.36
C PRO A 91 -11.31 9.74 -8.38
N ASP A 92 -11.23 11.05 -8.10
CA ASP A 92 -10.54 12.00 -8.96
C ASP A 92 -9.03 12.06 -8.75
N ARG A 93 -8.54 11.47 -7.67
CA ARG A 93 -7.14 11.52 -7.25
C ARG A 93 -6.45 10.16 -7.23
N LEU A 94 -7.16 9.11 -6.86
CA LEU A 94 -6.58 7.78 -6.62
C LEU A 94 -7.24 6.72 -7.49
N ALA A 95 -6.43 5.89 -8.13
CA ALA A 95 -6.83 4.64 -8.76
C ALA A 95 -6.14 3.46 -8.07
N ALA A 96 -6.76 2.29 -8.07
CA ALA A 96 -6.22 1.12 -7.40
C ALA A 96 -5.98 -0.03 -8.39
N ALA A 97 -4.83 -0.68 -8.27
CA ALA A 97 -4.57 -1.98 -8.86
C ALA A 97 -4.74 -3.06 -7.80
N ALA A 98 -5.53 -4.08 -8.10
CA ALA A 98 -5.73 -5.21 -7.20
C ALA A 98 -4.64 -6.26 -7.36
N THR A 99 -4.43 -7.04 -6.31
CA THR A 99 -3.60 -8.25 -6.33
C THR A 99 -4.42 -9.46 -5.91
N TYR A 100 -3.95 -10.65 -6.22
CA TYR A 100 -4.56 -11.90 -5.77
C TYR A 100 -3.47 -12.93 -5.46
N ASP A 101 -3.83 -13.91 -4.65
CA ASP A 101 -2.97 -15.06 -4.39
C ASP A 101 -3.04 -16.02 -5.61
N PRO A 102 -1.94 -16.19 -6.36
CA PRO A 102 -1.91 -17.07 -7.53
C PRO A 102 -2.11 -18.55 -7.18
N PHE A 103 -1.97 -18.92 -5.92
CA PHE A 103 -2.20 -20.28 -5.42
C PHE A 103 -3.63 -20.51 -4.90
N CYS A 104 -4.45 -19.46 -4.88
CA CYS A 104 -5.86 -19.57 -4.50
C CYS A 104 -6.63 -20.42 -5.52
N ARG A 105 -7.21 -21.52 -5.05
CA ARG A 105 -8.00 -22.43 -5.90
C ARG A 105 -9.46 -22.00 -6.07
N ASN A 106 -9.92 -21.06 -5.28
CA ASN A 106 -11.29 -20.55 -5.36
C ASN A 106 -11.37 -19.38 -6.34
N VAL A 107 -11.58 -19.71 -7.62
CA VAL A 107 -11.68 -18.74 -8.72
C VAL A 107 -12.83 -17.75 -8.51
N ASP A 108 -13.96 -18.19 -7.92
CA ASP A 108 -15.10 -17.30 -7.66
C ASP A 108 -14.78 -16.26 -6.60
N SER A 109 -13.99 -16.62 -5.60
CA SER A 109 -13.48 -15.68 -4.61
C SER A 109 -12.59 -14.61 -5.24
N ILE A 110 -11.69 -15.03 -6.14
CA ILE A 110 -10.83 -14.12 -6.90
C ILE A 110 -11.67 -13.16 -7.75
N ARG A 111 -12.64 -13.68 -8.49
CA ARG A 111 -13.53 -12.86 -9.34
C ARG A 111 -14.27 -11.81 -8.52
N LYS A 112 -14.85 -12.18 -7.39
CA LYS A 112 -15.55 -11.23 -6.49
C LYS A 112 -14.64 -10.16 -5.92
N HIS A 113 -13.34 -10.42 -5.86
CA HIS A 113 -12.37 -9.46 -5.32
C HIS A 113 -11.87 -8.47 -6.38
N LEU A 114 -11.83 -8.89 -7.65
CA LEU A 114 -11.27 -8.12 -8.76
C LEU A 114 -12.32 -7.38 -9.59
N PHE A 115 -13.56 -7.85 -9.57
CA PHE A 115 -14.66 -7.37 -10.41
C PHE A 115 -15.95 -7.16 -9.61
#